data_15268973b6d898be21833da0ca9437bd
#
_entry.id   15268973b6d898be21833da0ca9437bd
#
_cell.length_a   1.000
_cell.length_b   1.000
_cell.length_c   1.000
_cell.angle_alpha   90.00
_cell.angle_beta   90.00
_cell.angle_gamma   90.00
#
_symmetry.space_group_name_H-M   'P 1'
#
loop_
_entity.id
_entity.type
_entity.pdbx_description
1 polymer ?
#
loop_
_entity_poly.entity_id
_entity_poly.type
_entity_poly.pdbx_seq_one_letter_code
_entity_poly.pdbx_strand_id
1 'polypeptide(L)'
;MTAIQLEHFLSELRACVGAAHVLTQALDTWSYTEDWRKKYHGKALAVVSPGSTEEVAAVMKAACTYKVPVVTQGGNSGLSGGATPDDSGLQIVLSTRRLNRIRHIDTANDAVIV
;
A
#
# COMPACT_ATOMS: atom_id res chain seq x y z
N MET A 1 10.28 -14.25 8.91
CA MET A 1 11.03 -12.99 9.11
C MET A 1 11.32 -12.81 10.59
N THR A 2 12.56 -12.53 10.95
CA THR A 2 12.92 -12.23 12.34
C THR A 2 12.51 -10.80 12.72
N ALA A 3 12.46 -10.49 14.02
CA ALA A 3 12.17 -9.13 14.49
C ALA A 3 13.18 -8.10 13.95
N ILE A 4 14.46 -8.47 13.86
CA ILE A 4 15.52 -7.61 13.30
C ILE A 4 15.30 -7.35 11.80
N GLN A 5 14.94 -8.39 11.04
CA GLN A 5 14.63 -8.25 9.62
C GLN A 5 13.39 -7.37 9.39
N LEU A 6 12.38 -7.51 10.23
CA LEU A 6 11.19 -6.67 10.18
C LEU A 6 11.54 -5.19 10.40
N GLU A 7 12.34 -4.89 11.42
CA GLU A 7 12.78 -3.51 11.68
C GLU A 7 13.60 -2.93 10.54
N HIS A 8 14.50 -3.73 9.94
CA HIS A 8 15.25 -3.29 8.76
C HIS A 8 14.32 -3.01 7.58
N PHE A 9 13.37 -3.90 7.34
CA PHE A 9 12.39 -3.72 6.27
C PHE A 9 11.56 -2.46 6.46
N LEU A 10 11.01 -2.25 7.67
CA LEU A 10 10.25 -1.03 7.98
C LEU A 10 11.10 0.23 7.84
N SER A 11 12.36 0.16 8.24
CA SER A 11 13.30 1.27 8.07
C SER A 11 13.55 1.60 6.60
N GLU A 12 13.70 0.58 5.74
CA GLU A 12 13.81 0.80 4.29
C GLU A 12 12.53 1.41 3.70
N LEU A 13 11.36 0.94 4.12
CA LEU A 13 10.10 1.54 3.67
C LEU A 13 10.00 3.02 4.05
N ARG A 14 10.40 3.37 5.27
CA ARG A 14 10.44 4.76 5.72
C ARG A 14 11.42 5.61 4.92
N ALA A 15 12.55 5.03 4.53
CA ALA A 15 13.51 5.70 3.66
C ALA A 15 12.97 5.90 2.24
N CYS A 16 12.13 4.97 1.73
CA CYS A 16 11.54 5.07 0.41
C CYS A 16 10.49 6.18 0.28
N VAL A 17 9.61 6.33 1.28
CA VAL A 17 8.41 7.17 1.17
C VAL A 17 8.29 8.24 2.27
N GLY A 18 9.18 8.23 3.24
CA GLY A 18 9.08 9.05 4.44
C GLY A 18 8.34 8.36 5.57
N ALA A 19 8.77 8.60 6.81
CA ALA A 19 8.23 7.93 8.00
C ALA A 19 6.72 8.19 8.21
N ALA A 20 6.23 9.40 7.84
CA ALA A 20 4.83 9.76 7.95
C ALA A 20 3.91 8.94 7.03
N HIS A 21 4.46 8.29 6.01
CA HIS A 21 3.72 7.54 5.01
C HIS A 21 3.87 6.02 5.15
N VAL A 22 4.38 5.57 6.29
CA VAL A 22 4.44 4.15 6.69
C VAL A 22 3.69 4.01 8.01
N LEU A 23 2.50 3.41 7.96
CA LEU A 23 1.64 3.20 9.12
C LEU A 23 1.83 1.77 9.62
N THR A 24 2.10 1.61 10.91
CA THR A 24 2.31 0.30 11.54
C THR A 24 1.40 0.04 12.72
N GLN A 25 0.81 1.08 13.31
CA GLN A 25 -0.07 0.94 14.45
C GLN A 25 -1.46 0.47 14.03
N ALA A 26 -2.06 -0.43 14.79
CA ALA A 26 -3.36 -1.01 14.48
C ALA A 26 -4.46 0.05 14.30
N LEU A 27 -4.46 1.09 15.11
CA LEU A 27 -5.43 2.19 15.01
C LEU A 27 -5.31 2.96 13.68
N ASP A 28 -4.10 3.06 13.13
CA ASP A 28 -3.85 3.78 11.89
C ASP A 28 -4.09 2.89 10.66
N THR A 29 -3.85 1.58 10.78
CA THR A 29 -3.99 0.64 9.66
C THR A 29 -5.40 0.07 9.50
N TRP A 30 -6.25 0.21 10.50
CA TRP A 30 -7.59 -0.39 10.54
C TRP A 30 -8.42 -0.14 9.28
N SER A 31 -8.51 1.12 8.84
CA SER A 31 -9.32 1.48 7.67
C SER A 31 -8.80 0.89 6.36
N TYR A 32 -7.53 0.49 6.30
CA TYR A 32 -6.89 -0.13 5.13
C TYR A 32 -6.99 -1.65 5.12
N THR A 33 -7.38 -2.26 6.23
CA THR A 33 -7.40 -3.73 6.38
C THR A 33 -8.80 -4.33 6.31
N GLU A 34 -9.81 -3.50 6.07
CA GLU A 34 -11.20 -3.90 5.95
C GLU A 34 -11.76 -3.45 4.59
N ASP A 35 -12.55 -4.31 3.92
CA ASP A 35 -13.19 -3.94 2.67
C ASP A 35 -14.40 -3.02 2.87
N TRP A 36 -14.87 -2.41 1.77
CA TRP A 36 -15.99 -1.46 1.80
C TRP A 36 -17.27 -2.03 2.40
N ARG A 37 -17.56 -3.32 2.14
CA ARG A 37 -18.75 -3.99 2.67
C ARG A 37 -18.54 -4.62 4.05
N LYS A 38 -17.36 -4.50 4.62
CA LYS A 38 -16.98 -5.12 5.91
C LYS A 38 -17.12 -6.64 5.93
N LYS A 39 -16.99 -7.28 4.76
CA LYS A 39 -17.00 -8.74 4.61
C LYS A 39 -15.66 -9.37 4.86
N TYR A 40 -14.60 -8.68 4.47
CA TYR A 40 -13.23 -9.14 4.59
C TYR A 40 -12.48 -8.21 5.52
N HIS A 41 -11.77 -8.78 6.44
CA HIS A 41 -10.92 -8.06 7.37
C HIS A 41 -9.63 -8.83 7.58
N GLY A 42 -8.51 -8.15 7.43
CA GLY A 42 -7.20 -8.77 7.58
C GLY A 42 -6.28 -8.01 8.50
N LYS A 43 -5.01 -8.30 8.38
CA LYS A 43 -3.93 -7.66 9.12
C LYS A 43 -2.80 -7.30 8.16
N ALA A 44 -2.18 -6.17 8.38
CA ALA A 44 -1.03 -5.75 7.59
C ALA A 44 0.18 -5.52 8.48
N LEU A 45 1.37 -5.85 7.98
CA LEU A 45 2.64 -5.45 8.61
C LEU A 45 2.77 -3.92 8.64
N ALA A 46 2.38 -3.30 7.54
CA ALA A 46 2.40 -1.86 7.39
C ALA A 46 1.46 -1.44 6.26
N VAL A 47 1.03 -0.19 6.28
CA VAL A 47 0.40 0.48 5.15
C VAL A 47 1.37 1.53 4.65
N VAL A 48 1.72 1.46 3.37
CA VAL A 48 2.72 2.32 2.74
C VAL A 48 2.04 3.15 1.66
N SER A 49 2.25 4.45 1.69
CA SER A 49 1.62 5.39 0.74
C SER A 49 2.71 6.12 -0.07
N PRO A 50 3.19 5.53 -1.18
CA PRO A 50 4.15 6.19 -2.06
C PRO A 50 3.52 7.39 -2.77
N GLY A 51 4.31 8.42 -3.02
CA GLY A 51 3.88 9.67 -3.65
C GLY A 51 4.32 9.84 -5.10
N SER A 52 5.08 8.89 -5.65
CA SER A 52 5.56 8.92 -7.03
C SER A 52 5.79 7.51 -7.57
N THR A 53 5.95 7.39 -8.87
CA THR A 53 6.31 6.11 -9.52
C THR A 53 7.64 5.58 -9.00
N GLU A 54 8.61 6.46 -8.78
CA GLU A 54 9.92 6.12 -8.25
C GLU A 54 9.83 5.55 -6.83
N GLU A 55 8.99 6.13 -6.00
CA GLU A 55 8.73 5.62 -4.65
C GLU A 55 8.02 4.26 -4.69
N VAL A 56 7.05 4.07 -5.59
CA VAL A 56 6.42 2.75 -5.80
C VAL A 56 7.47 1.70 -6.17
N ALA A 57 8.35 2.02 -7.11
CA ALA A 57 9.41 1.11 -7.54
C ALA A 57 10.35 0.74 -6.38
N ALA A 58 10.71 1.71 -5.54
CA ALA A 58 11.55 1.49 -4.37
C ALA A 58 10.87 0.58 -3.33
N VAL A 59 9.59 0.82 -3.06
CA VAL A 59 8.79 -0.03 -2.15
C VAL A 59 8.70 -1.47 -2.68
N MET A 60 8.41 -1.64 -3.96
CA MET A 60 8.31 -2.96 -4.58
C MET A 60 9.64 -3.71 -4.55
N LYS A 61 10.75 -3.00 -4.77
CA LYS A 61 12.09 -3.58 -4.66
C LYS A 61 12.40 -4.06 -3.24
N ALA A 62 12.09 -3.25 -2.23
CA ALA A 62 12.25 -3.63 -0.83
C ALA A 62 11.39 -4.85 -0.49
N ALA A 63 10.11 -4.84 -0.89
CA ALA A 63 9.21 -5.96 -0.66
C ALA A 63 9.71 -7.25 -1.29
N CYS A 64 10.24 -7.17 -2.50
CA CYS A 64 10.85 -8.30 -3.20
C CYS A 64 12.09 -8.85 -2.45
N THR A 65 12.97 -7.96 -2.00
CA THR A 65 14.19 -8.33 -1.26
C THR A 65 13.86 -9.09 0.02
N TYR A 66 12.86 -8.63 0.76
CA TYR A 66 12.42 -9.26 2.01
C TYR A 66 11.35 -10.33 1.82
N LYS A 67 10.93 -10.60 0.58
CA LYS A 67 9.88 -11.56 0.22
C LYS A 67 8.55 -11.29 0.94
N VAL A 68 8.19 -10.03 1.03
CA VAL A 68 6.93 -9.59 1.64
C VAL A 68 5.88 -9.39 0.55
N PRO A 69 4.74 -10.08 0.62
CA PRO A 69 3.66 -9.88 -0.33
C PRO A 69 3.05 -8.48 -0.21
N VAL A 70 2.63 -7.93 -1.35
CA VAL A 70 2.06 -6.59 -1.45
C VAL A 70 0.62 -6.66 -1.92
N VAL A 71 -0.27 -6.04 -1.18
CA VAL A 71 -1.67 -5.83 -1.57
C VAL A 71 -1.83 -4.39 -1.99
N THR A 72 -2.15 -4.15 -3.26
CA THR A 72 -2.37 -2.80 -3.78
C THR A 72 -3.79 -2.35 -3.49
N GLN A 73 -3.94 -1.16 -2.93
CA GLN A 73 -5.23 -0.59 -2.60
C GLN A 73 -5.37 0.83 -3.17
N GLY A 74 -6.45 1.03 -3.96
CA GLY A 74 -6.87 2.36 -4.42
C GLY A 74 -7.91 2.98 -3.46
N GLY A 75 -9.10 3.24 -3.97
CA GLY A 75 -10.21 3.80 -3.16
C GLY A 75 -10.89 2.84 -2.20
N ASN A 76 -10.45 1.60 -2.16
CA ASN A 76 -11.00 0.53 -1.31
C ASN A 76 -12.51 0.33 -1.47
N SER A 77 -13.00 0.47 -2.70
CA SER A 77 -14.41 0.31 -3.05
C SER A 77 -14.74 -1.04 -3.70
N GLY A 78 -13.74 -1.93 -3.83
CA GLY A 78 -13.90 -3.24 -4.44
C GLY A 78 -14.80 -4.16 -3.60
N LEU A 79 -15.49 -5.07 -4.30
CA LEU A 79 -16.44 -5.98 -3.68
C LEU A 79 -15.92 -7.42 -3.52
N SER A 80 -14.77 -7.72 -4.11
CA SER A 80 -14.21 -9.07 -4.17
C SER A 80 -13.05 -9.34 -3.22
N GLY A 81 -12.69 -8.37 -2.38
CA GLY A 81 -11.62 -8.50 -1.39
C GLY A 81 -10.20 -8.42 -1.94
N GLY A 82 -10.01 -8.07 -3.23
CA GLY A 82 -8.69 -8.02 -3.85
C GLY A 82 -7.76 -6.94 -3.32
N ALA A 83 -8.30 -5.93 -2.66
CA ALA A 83 -7.55 -4.84 -2.04
C ALA A 83 -7.42 -4.98 -0.52
N THR A 84 -7.88 -6.09 0.04
CA THR A 84 -7.84 -6.36 1.48
C THR A 84 -6.75 -7.38 1.79
N PRO A 85 -5.83 -7.11 2.73
CA PRO A 85 -4.84 -8.10 3.14
C PRO A 85 -5.52 -9.29 3.83
N ASP A 86 -4.86 -10.43 3.84
CA ASP A 86 -5.32 -11.58 4.60
C ASP A 86 -5.07 -11.39 6.11
N ASP A 87 -5.43 -12.37 6.92
CA ASP A 87 -5.29 -12.31 8.37
C ASP A 87 -3.93 -12.81 8.88
N SER A 88 -3.01 -13.15 7.98
CA SER A 88 -1.67 -13.63 8.36
C SER A 88 -0.82 -12.57 9.06
N GLY A 89 -1.05 -11.30 8.73
CA GLY A 89 -0.20 -10.20 9.17
C GLY A 89 1.17 -10.15 8.49
N LEU A 90 1.34 -10.87 7.37
CA LEU A 90 2.62 -10.96 6.64
C LEU A 90 2.69 -10.05 5.42
N GLN A 91 1.59 -9.44 5.05
CA GLN A 91 1.47 -8.59 3.87
C GLN A 91 1.60 -7.11 4.23
N ILE A 92 2.09 -6.29 3.30
CA ILE A 92 1.92 -4.84 3.36
C ILE A 92 0.80 -4.40 2.44
N VAL A 93 0.12 -3.31 2.79
CA VAL A 93 -0.81 -2.61 1.90
C VAL A 93 -0.07 -1.46 1.25
N LEU A 94 -0.05 -1.41 -0.07
CA LEU A 94 0.46 -0.28 -0.84
C LEU A 94 -0.75 0.56 -1.27
N SER A 95 -0.90 1.72 -0.64
CA SER A 95 -1.99 2.64 -0.93
C SER A 95 -1.59 3.64 -2.02
N THR A 96 -2.42 3.77 -3.05
CA THR A 96 -2.19 4.71 -4.15
C THR A 96 -2.80 6.09 -3.91
N ARG A 97 -3.31 6.38 -2.71
CA ARG A 97 -4.04 7.63 -2.43
C ARG A 97 -3.22 8.91 -2.66
N ARG A 98 -1.91 8.86 -2.54
CA ARG A 98 -1.03 10.01 -2.82
C ARG A 98 -0.71 10.15 -4.31
N LEU A 99 -1.00 9.14 -5.12
CA LEU A 99 -0.86 9.16 -6.58
C LEU A 99 -2.14 9.72 -7.19
N ASN A 100 -2.42 10.98 -6.94
CA ASN A 100 -3.71 11.62 -7.21
C ASN A 100 -3.63 12.71 -8.28
N ARG A 101 -2.55 12.74 -9.06
CA ARG A 101 -2.35 13.75 -10.09
C ARG A 101 -2.97 13.33 -11.41
N ILE A 102 -3.80 14.21 -11.99
CA ILE A 102 -4.23 14.10 -13.38
C ILE A 102 -3.10 14.63 -14.26
N ARG A 103 -2.53 13.77 -15.11
CA ARG A 103 -1.39 14.12 -15.97
C ARG A 103 -1.82 14.83 -17.25
N HIS A 104 -2.90 14.36 -17.87
CA HIS A 104 -3.39 14.88 -19.13
C HIS A 104 -4.88 14.55 -19.31
N ILE A 105 -5.62 15.52 -19.85
CA ILE A 105 -7.02 15.31 -20.27
C ILE A 105 -7.04 15.43 -21.78
N ASP A 106 -7.39 14.35 -22.46
CA ASP A 106 -7.49 14.27 -23.92
C ASP A 106 -8.97 14.33 -24.32
N THR A 107 -9.44 15.53 -24.63
CA THR A 107 -10.84 15.77 -24.98
C THR A 107 -11.20 15.22 -26.36
N ALA A 108 -10.23 15.02 -27.25
CA ALA A 108 -10.46 14.47 -28.57
C ALA A 108 -10.79 12.97 -28.54
N ASN A 109 -10.20 12.24 -27.58
CA ASN A 109 -10.39 10.81 -27.40
C ASN A 109 -11.21 10.44 -26.16
N ASP A 110 -11.80 11.43 -25.49
CA ASP A 110 -12.53 11.22 -24.22
C ASP A 110 -11.74 10.40 -23.19
N ALA A 111 -10.45 10.72 -23.07
CA ALA A 111 -9.52 9.99 -22.22
C ALA A 111 -8.82 10.89 -21.21
N VAL A 112 -8.40 10.30 -20.10
CA VAL A 112 -7.59 10.97 -19.09
C VAL A 112 -6.42 10.08 -18.70
N ILE A 113 -5.25 10.70 -18.52
CA ILE A 113 -4.05 10.02 -18.03
C ILE A 113 -3.85 10.43 -16.57
N VAL A 114 -3.86 9.46 -15.71
CA VAL A 114 -3.72 9.63 -14.26
C VAL A 114 -2.52 8.91 -13.70
#